data_2a7d6a1bb58e0ea6a1052d3afc06c4e7
#
_entry.id   2a7d6a1bb58e0ea6a1052d3afc06c4e7
#
_cell.length_a   1.000
_cell.length_b   1.000
_cell.length_c   1.000
_cell.angle_alpha   90.00
_cell.angle_beta   90.00
_cell.angle_gamma   90.00
#
_symmetry.space_group_name_H-M   'P 1'
#
loop_
_entity.id
_entity.type
_entity.pdbx_description
1 polymer ?
#
loop_
_entity_poly.entity_id
_entity_poly.type
_entity_poly.pdbx_seq_one_letter_code
_entity_poly.pdbx_strand_id
1 'polypeptide(L)'
;MLGSKFRRWATGGGVLLLLLVALAVSLLLARGRGDDGTLDRVQATGELRVGLDASFPPFESLDAAGNVVGFDADLARALAARLHAEPAFVNIGFDGLYDALLANRVDVVISGLPYDPRRTQDVIYSHPYFNAGQVLVLRAGDSTMTGSGSSIPMPDLLAGRTVAVEWGSQADMEARRLKQTIADLETLPQPTAQEALGALVAGDADAAIADAVSVYQFMSANNGQVRLVETLTDEPYVIATRIKSRRLAQAVDDALTGLRDSGTLDALLAKWF
;
A
#
# COMPACT_ATOMS: atom_id res chain seq x y z
N MET A 1 33.75 66.46 -14.12
CA MET A 1 33.25 65.35 -14.97
C MET A 1 33.18 64.06 -14.19
N LEU A 2 32.30 63.93 -13.19
CA LEU A 2 32.16 62.71 -12.32
C LEU A 2 30.70 62.26 -12.09
N GLY A 3 29.75 62.71 -12.89
CA GLY A 3 28.32 62.48 -12.64
C GLY A 3 27.62 61.44 -13.50
N SER A 4 28.25 60.83 -14.53
CA SER A 4 27.56 60.01 -15.51
C SER A 4 27.71 58.49 -15.34
N LYS A 5 28.71 58.02 -14.58
CA LYS A 5 28.96 56.56 -14.40
C LYS A 5 28.12 55.93 -13.29
N PHE A 6 27.73 56.67 -12.27
CA PHE A 6 26.94 56.12 -11.13
C PHE A 6 25.47 55.87 -11.48
N ARG A 7 24.87 56.61 -12.43
CA ARG A 7 23.48 56.47 -12.86
C ARG A 7 23.21 55.23 -13.74
N ARG A 8 24.26 54.70 -14.39
CA ARG A 8 24.15 53.49 -15.27
C ARG A 8 24.15 52.18 -14.47
N TRP A 9 24.76 52.16 -13.27
CA TRP A 9 24.78 50.96 -12.41
C TRP A 9 23.49 50.77 -11.61
N ALA A 10 22.82 51.85 -11.23
CA ALA A 10 21.56 51.76 -10.50
C ALA A 10 20.39 51.23 -11.36
N THR A 11 20.41 51.50 -12.68
CA THR A 11 19.38 50.99 -13.61
C THR A 11 19.61 49.50 -13.98
N GLY A 12 20.83 49.03 -14.07
CA GLY A 12 21.14 47.62 -14.39
C GLY A 12 20.78 46.65 -13.24
N GLY A 13 21.02 47.07 -11.98
CA GLY A 13 20.69 46.22 -10.80
C GLY A 13 19.19 46.10 -10.57
N GLY A 14 18.42 47.16 -10.83
CA GLY A 14 16.96 47.15 -10.73
C GLY A 14 16.29 46.25 -11.77
N VAL A 15 16.80 46.27 -13.01
CA VAL A 15 16.29 45.44 -14.09
C VAL A 15 16.59 43.96 -13.83
N LEU A 16 17.79 43.64 -13.35
CA LEU A 16 18.17 42.24 -13.01
C LEU A 16 17.30 41.70 -11.85
N LEU A 17 17.05 42.52 -10.80
CA LEU A 17 16.19 42.12 -9.69
C LEU A 17 14.75 41.86 -10.16
N LEU A 18 14.20 42.74 -11.01
CA LEU A 18 12.86 42.53 -11.59
C LEU A 18 12.76 41.29 -12.46
N LEU A 19 13.80 40.97 -13.23
CA LEU A 19 13.87 39.74 -14.03
C LEU A 19 13.95 38.48 -13.15
N LEU A 20 14.71 38.51 -12.05
CA LEU A 20 14.79 37.42 -11.09
C LEU A 20 13.47 37.21 -10.35
N VAL A 21 12.79 38.28 -9.97
CA VAL A 21 11.46 38.23 -9.35
C VAL A 21 10.44 37.69 -10.35
N ALA A 22 10.43 38.17 -11.59
CA ALA A 22 9.55 37.69 -12.65
C ALA A 22 9.80 36.21 -12.97
N LEU A 23 11.06 35.77 -12.99
CA LEU A 23 11.42 34.38 -13.18
C LEU A 23 10.96 33.51 -11.98
N ALA A 24 11.17 33.98 -10.75
CA ALA A 24 10.72 33.29 -9.53
C ALA A 24 9.19 33.17 -9.49
N VAL A 25 8.46 34.25 -9.80
CA VAL A 25 7.00 34.26 -9.92
C VAL A 25 6.54 33.36 -11.05
N SER A 26 7.20 33.39 -12.21
CA SER A 26 6.90 32.50 -13.35
C SER A 26 7.11 31.02 -13.01
N LEU A 27 8.19 30.69 -12.26
CA LEU A 27 8.46 29.32 -11.78
C LEU A 27 7.44 28.89 -10.71
N LEU A 28 7.02 29.77 -9.81
CA LEU A 28 5.97 29.52 -8.84
C LEU A 28 4.61 29.27 -9.51
N LEU A 29 4.27 30.11 -10.50
CA LEU A 29 3.04 29.98 -11.29
C LEU A 29 3.08 28.74 -12.21
N ALA A 30 4.25 28.37 -12.73
CA ALA A 30 4.43 27.14 -13.54
C ALA A 30 4.29 25.87 -12.68
N ARG A 31 4.72 25.89 -11.41
CA ARG A 31 4.50 24.79 -10.45
C ARG A 31 3.01 24.56 -10.13
N GLY A 32 2.18 25.62 -10.21
CA GLY A 32 0.73 25.52 -9.96
C GLY A 32 -0.12 25.19 -11.20
N ARG A 33 0.44 25.26 -12.39
CA ARG A 33 -0.32 25.15 -13.67
C ARG A 33 -0.80 23.74 -14.05
N GLY A 34 -0.59 22.75 -13.23
CA GLY A 34 -1.03 21.35 -13.47
C GLY A 34 -1.71 20.70 -12.28
N ASP A 35 -1.87 21.41 -11.15
CA ASP A 35 -2.47 20.89 -9.93
C ASP A 35 -3.86 21.51 -9.69
N ASP A 36 -4.78 20.72 -9.12
CA ASP A 36 -6.17 21.15 -8.92
C ASP A 36 -6.41 21.87 -7.57
N GLY A 37 -5.36 22.11 -6.78
CA GLY A 37 -5.42 22.81 -5.48
C GLY A 37 -6.00 21.96 -4.34
N THR A 38 -6.18 20.66 -4.53
CA THR A 38 -6.78 19.78 -3.51
C THR A 38 -5.96 19.78 -2.21
N LEU A 39 -4.64 19.72 -2.27
CA LEU A 39 -3.80 19.77 -1.07
C LEU A 39 -3.99 21.06 -0.29
N ASP A 40 -4.04 22.22 -0.98
CA ASP A 40 -4.24 23.52 -0.33
C ASP A 40 -5.61 23.57 0.36
N ARG A 41 -6.65 22.99 -0.26
CA ARG A 41 -7.97 22.84 0.36
C ARG A 41 -7.91 21.96 1.61
N VAL A 42 -7.30 20.77 1.52
CA VAL A 42 -7.15 19.84 2.65
C VAL A 42 -6.49 20.56 3.84
N GLN A 43 -5.38 21.25 3.60
CA GLN A 43 -4.66 21.98 4.64
C GLN A 43 -5.44 23.17 5.21
N ALA A 44 -6.21 23.87 4.37
CA ALA A 44 -7.01 25.01 4.79
C ALA A 44 -8.26 24.60 5.59
N THR A 45 -8.88 23.47 5.24
CA THR A 45 -10.09 22.96 5.92
C THR A 45 -9.77 22.05 7.09
N GLY A 46 -8.56 21.47 7.14
CA GLY A 46 -8.20 20.42 8.08
C GLY A 46 -8.92 19.09 7.81
N GLU A 47 -9.45 18.86 6.60
CA GLU A 47 -10.25 17.69 6.26
C GLU A 47 -9.72 16.99 5.01
N LEU A 48 -9.40 15.67 5.12
CA LEU A 48 -9.09 14.76 4.02
C LEU A 48 -10.28 13.83 3.79
N ARG A 49 -10.96 13.94 2.64
CA ARG A 49 -12.09 13.06 2.30
C ARG A 49 -11.55 11.74 1.77
N VAL A 50 -11.83 10.64 2.50
CA VAL A 50 -11.32 9.30 2.21
C VAL A 50 -12.47 8.40 1.77
N GLY A 51 -12.41 7.92 0.52
CA GLY A 51 -13.34 6.91 -0.01
C GLY A 51 -12.87 5.51 0.35
N LEU A 52 -13.77 4.67 0.86
CA LEU A 52 -13.55 3.28 1.17
C LEU A 52 -14.87 2.48 1.11
N ASP A 53 -14.76 1.15 1.02
CA ASP A 53 -15.89 0.22 1.16
C ASP A 53 -15.79 -0.51 2.51
N ALA A 54 -16.56 -0.07 3.50
CA ALA A 54 -16.51 -0.61 4.86
C ALA A 54 -17.11 -2.03 4.99
N SER A 55 -16.81 -2.91 4.04
CA SER A 55 -17.26 -4.31 4.00
C SER A 55 -16.10 -5.31 3.85
N PHE A 56 -14.84 -4.85 3.98
CA PHE A 56 -13.64 -5.67 3.75
C PHE A 56 -12.73 -5.77 5.00
N PRO A 57 -13.18 -6.44 6.09
CA PRO A 57 -12.33 -6.64 7.27
C PRO A 57 -11.15 -7.60 6.95
N PRO A 58 -9.97 -7.37 7.55
CA PRO A 58 -9.66 -6.40 8.59
C PRO A 58 -9.21 -5.02 8.08
N PHE A 59 -9.28 -4.78 6.75
CA PHE A 59 -8.88 -3.49 6.17
C PHE A 59 -9.85 -2.39 6.57
N GLU A 60 -11.15 -2.56 6.32
CA GLU A 60 -12.19 -1.62 6.74
C GLU A 60 -13.52 -2.30 7.02
N SER A 61 -14.18 -1.85 8.06
CA SER A 61 -15.52 -2.29 8.45
C SER A 61 -16.21 -1.21 9.30
N LEU A 62 -17.47 -1.42 9.61
CA LEU A 62 -18.20 -0.61 10.58
C LEU A 62 -18.21 -1.30 11.94
N ASP A 63 -17.87 -0.56 13.00
CA ASP A 63 -18.09 -1.03 14.37
C ASP A 63 -19.59 -1.01 14.76
N ALA A 64 -19.90 -1.45 15.96
CA ALA A 64 -21.29 -1.48 16.46
C ALA A 64 -21.93 -0.09 16.60
N ALA A 65 -21.13 0.98 16.64
CA ALA A 65 -21.58 2.38 16.67
C ALA A 65 -21.69 3.00 15.27
N GLY A 66 -21.30 2.26 14.22
CA GLY A 66 -21.31 2.73 12.84
C GLY A 66 -20.06 3.53 12.45
N ASN A 67 -19.00 3.50 13.27
CA ASN A 67 -17.74 4.15 12.93
C ASN A 67 -16.92 3.24 12.00
N VAL A 68 -16.17 3.86 11.08
CA VAL A 68 -15.21 3.14 10.22
C VAL A 68 -13.99 2.75 11.05
N VAL A 69 -13.69 1.45 11.07
CA VAL A 69 -12.55 0.84 11.77
C VAL A 69 -11.83 -0.12 10.82
N GLY A 70 -10.58 -0.43 11.09
CA GLY A 70 -9.78 -1.34 10.28
C GLY A 70 -8.40 -0.77 10.01
N PHE A 71 -7.57 -1.58 9.34
CA PHE A 71 -6.21 -1.23 8.95
C PHE A 71 -6.19 0.03 8.07
N ASP A 72 -7.01 0.07 7.01
CA ASP A 72 -7.09 1.20 6.07
C ASP A 72 -7.65 2.46 6.75
N ALA A 73 -8.60 2.28 7.70
CA ALA A 73 -9.11 3.40 8.49
C ALA A 73 -8.02 4.03 9.38
N ASP A 74 -7.19 3.20 10.02
CA ASP A 74 -6.09 3.69 10.84
C ASP A 74 -4.94 4.24 10.00
N LEU A 75 -4.65 3.64 8.85
CA LEU A 75 -3.71 4.18 7.86
C LEU A 75 -4.16 5.58 7.40
N ALA A 76 -5.44 5.73 7.06
CA ALA A 76 -6.01 7.02 6.66
C ALA A 76 -5.89 8.08 7.76
N ARG A 77 -6.11 7.72 9.04
CA ARG A 77 -5.91 8.61 10.19
C ARG A 77 -4.44 9.05 10.32
N ALA A 78 -3.51 8.09 10.22
CA ALA A 78 -2.09 8.36 10.30
C ALA A 78 -1.58 9.24 9.15
N LEU A 79 -2.07 9.03 7.93
CA LEU A 79 -1.76 9.85 6.76
C LEU A 79 -2.35 11.26 6.90
N ALA A 80 -3.63 11.39 7.27
CA ALA A 80 -4.27 12.69 7.45
C ALA A 80 -3.56 13.54 8.50
N ALA A 81 -3.16 12.95 9.62
CA ALA A 81 -2.39 13.64 10.66
C ALA A 81 -1.07 14.22 10.13
N ARG A 82 -0.37 13.51 9.23
CA ARG A 82 0.84 14.03 8.58
C ARG A 82 0.59 15.16 7.59
N LEU A 83 -0.63 15.24 7.07
CA LEU A 83 -1.09 16.34 6.21
C LEU A 83 -1.72 17.50 7.02
N HIS A 84 -1.69 17.44 8.35
CA HIS A 84 -2.35 18.38 9.27
C HIS A 84 -3.87 18.42 9.05
N ALA A 85 -4.49 17.25 8.85
CA ALA A 85 -5.93 17.09 8.63
C ALA A 85 -6.47 15.89 9.42
N GLU A 86 -7.81 15.80 9.49
CA GLU A 86 -8.54 14.63 9.96
C GLU A 86 -9.22 13.92 8.79
N PRO A 87 -9.37 12.60 8.81
CA PRO A 87 -10.05 11.89 7.74
C PRO A 87 -11.57 12.03 7.87
N ALA A 88 -12.24 12.43 6.79
CA ALA A 88 -13.67 12.35 6.62
C ALA A 88 -13.99 11.13 5.75
N PHE A 89 -14.42 10.03 6.38
CA PHE A 89 -14.71 8.79 5.68
C PHE A 89 -16.02 8.88 4.89
N VAL A 90 -15.96 8.45 3.62
CA VAL A 90 -17.12 8.32 2.74
C VAL A 90 -17.24 6.85 2.35
N ASN A 91 -18.20 6.16 2.97
CA ASN A 91 -18.47 4.75 2.70
C ASN A 91 -19.18 4.60 1.35
N ILE A 92 -18.57 3.90 0.41
CA ILE A 92 -19.03 3.74 -0.98
C ILE A 92 -18.71 2.30 -1.38
N GLY A 93 -19.65 1.60 -2.04
CA GLY A 93 -19.37 0.27 -2.56
C GLY A 93 -18.16 0.29 -3.50
N PHE A 94 -17.33 -0.75 -3.46
CA PHE A 94 -16.01 -0.85 -4.09
C PHE A 94 -16.01 -0.40 -5.57
N ASP A 95 -17.00 -0.84 -6.35
CA ASP A 95 -17.14 -0.50 -7.77
C ASP A 95 -17.34 1.01 -8.01
N GLY A 96 -17.83 1.74 -7.01
CA GLY A 96 -18.09 3.19 -7.09
C GLY A 96 -16.93 4.08 -6.66
N LEU A 97 -15.84 3.52 -6.12
CA LEU A 97 -14.75 4.29 -5.52
C LEU A 97 -14.02 5.18 -6.54
N TYR A 98 -13.69 4.64 -7.71
CA TYR A 98 -13.05 5.43 -8.77
C TYR A 98 -13.97 6.56 -9.28
N ASP A 99 -15.26 6.28 -9.45
CA ASP A 99 -16.21 7.29 -9.91
C ASP A 99 -16.36 8.42 -8.89
N ALA A 100 -16.38 8.09 -7.60
CA ALA A 100 -16.40 9.09 -6.53
C ALA A 100 -15.12 9.94 -6.49
N LEU A 101 -13.96 9.32 -6.72
CA LEU A 101 -12.67 10.01 -6.81
C LEU A 101 -12.65 10.98 -8.01
N LEU A 102 -13.02 10.50 -9.19
CA LEU A 102 -13.02 11.30 -10.42
C LEU A 102 -14.07 12.42 -10.38
N ALA A 103 -15.22 12.19 -9.75
CA ALA A 103 -16.25 13.19 -9.49
C ALA A 103 -15.90 14.19 -8.36
N ASN A 104 -14.69 14.12 -7.77
CA ASN A 104 -14.27 14.97 -6.65
C ASN A 104 -15.16 14.87 -5.40
N ARG A 105 -15.80 13.73 -5.17
CA ARG A 105 -16.56 13.46 -3.94
C ARG A 105 -15.62 13.07 -2.80
N VAL A 106 -14.51 12.43 -3.12
CA VAL A 106 -13.42 12.09 -2.22
C VAL A 106 -12.09 12.61 -2.76
N ASP A 107 -11.09 12.74 -1.92
CA ASP A 107 -9.75 13.24 -2.27
C ASP A 107 -8.78 12.10 -2.56
N VAL A 108 -8.92 11.04 -1.77
CA VAL A 108 -8.15 9.80 -1.87
C VAL A 108 -9.08 8.60 -1.76
N VAL A 109 -8.65 7.47 -2.32
CA VAL A 109 -9.25 6.15 -2.07
C VAL A 109 -8.23 5.29 -1.33
N ILE A 110 -8.63 4.74 -0.18
CA ILE A 110 -7.87 3.79 0.64
C ILE A 110 -8.85 2.68 1.03
N SER A 111 -8.77 1.51 0.38
CA SER A 111 -9.79 0.44 0.51
C SER A 111 -9.29 -0.90 -0.02
N GLY A 112 -8.14 -1.40 0.48
CA GLY A 112 -7.54 -2.61 -0.09
C GLY A 112 -7.45 -2.53 -1.62
N LEU A 113 -7.22 -1.31 -2.17
CA LEU A 113 -7.36 -1.03 -3.59
C LEU A 113 -6.19 -1.62 -4.39
N PRO A 114 -6.40 -2.64 -5.24
CA PRO A 114 -5.34 -3.18 -6.07
C PRO A 114 -4.87 -2.17 -7.12
N TYR A 115 -3.57 -2.19 -7.42
CA TYR A 115 -3.01 -1.40 -8.52
C TYR A 115 -3.60 -1.84 -9.86
N ASP A 116 -4.24 -0.93 -10.59
CA ASP A 116 -4.76 -1.15 -11.94
C ASP A 116 -4.02 -0.27 -12.97
N PRO A 117 -3.13 -0.84 -13.80
CA PRO A 117 -2.37 -0.08 -14.80
C PRO A 117 -3.27 0.59 -15.86
N ARG A 118 -4.50 0.11 -16.06
CA ARG A 118 -5.46 0.69 -17.02
C ARG A 118 -6.01 2.05 -16.56
N ARG A 119 -5.90 2.36 -15.25
CA ARG A 119 -6.40 3.59 -14.64
C ARG A 119 -5.36 4.70 -14.51
N THR A 120 -4.10 4.45 -14.87
CA THR A 120 -2.99 5.40 -14.68
C THR A 120 -3.12 6.70 -15.51
N GLN A 121 -4.02 6.74 -16.47
CA GLN A 121 -4.35 7.99 -17.19
C GLN A 121 -5.33 8.89 -16.42
N ASP A 122 -6.05 8.35 -15.42
CA ASP A 122 -7.10 9.05 -14.67
C ASP A 122 -6.68 9.32 -13.23
N VAL A 123 -5.83 8.46 -12.66
CA VAL A 123 -5.38 8.51 -11.26
C VAL A 123 -3.87 8.40 -11.13
N ILE A 124 -3.35 8.90 -10.00
CA ILE A 124 -1.98 8.67 -9.52
C ILE A 124 -2.09 7.71 -8.34
N TYR A 125 -1.29 6.66 -8.35
CA TYR A 125 -1.16 5.71 -7.26
C TYR A 125 0.06 6.03 -6.39
N SER A 126 -0.06 5.78 -5.09
CA SER A 126 1.07 5.79 -4.15
C SER A 126 2.00 4.59 -4.38
N HIS A 127 3.13 4.57 -3.68
CA HIS A 127 3.81 3.30 -3.41
C HIS A 127 2.86 2.33 -2.70
N PRO A 128 3.02 1.01 -2.91
CA PRO A 128 2.19 0.01 -2.22
C PRO A 128 2.31 0.13 -0.70
N TYR A 129 1.20 0.03 0.03
CA TYR A 129 1.20 -0.01 1.49
C TYR A 129 1.00 -1.43 2.04
N PHE A 130 0.48 -2.34 1.22
CA PHE A 130 0.30 -3.76 1.52
C PHE A 130 0.50 -4.57 0.24
N ASN A 131 0.91 -5.84 0.37
CA ASN A 131 0.95 -6.80 -0.75
C ASN A 131 0.07 -8.00 -0.37
N ALA A 132 -1.03 -8.18 -1.09
CA ALA A 132 -2.01 -9.25 -0.88
C ALA A 132 -1.69 -10.53 -1.68
N GLY A 133 -0.57 -10.56 -2.41
CA GLY A 133 -0.16 -11.69 -3.25
C GLY A 133 0.00 -13.00 -2.48
N GLN A 134 0.23 -14.07 -3.23
CA GLN A 134 0.48 -15.39 -2.66
C GLN A 134 1.83 -15.44 -1.97
N VAL A 135 1.89 -16.05 -0.81
CA VAL A 135 3.09 -16.19 0.02
C VAL A 135 3.35 -17.63 0.43
N LEU A 136 4.63 -17.98 0.52
CA LEU A 136 5.09 -19.23 1.08
C LEU A 136 5.18 -19.13 2.59
N VAL A 137 4.63 -20.10 3.29
CA VAL A 137 4.49 -20.14 4.74
C VAL A 137 5.07 -21.43 5.30
N LEU A 138 5.81 -21.31 6.39
CA LEU A 138 6.37 -22.42 7.15
C LEU A 138 5.93 -22.37 8.61
N ARG A 139 6.04 -23.48 9.36
CA ARG A 139 5.89 -23.48 10.82
C ARG A 139 6.93 -22.58 11.48
N ALA A 140 6.54 -21.84 12.48
CA ALA A 140 7.41 -20.84 13.15
C ALA A 140 8.65 -21.44 13.80
N GLY A 141 8.60 -22.68 14.29
CA GLY A 141 9.72 -23.37 14.95
C GLY A 141 10.56 -24.27 14.05
N ASP A 142 10.26 -24.34 12.74
CA ASP A 142 10.95 -25.24 11.83
C ASP A 142 12.32 -24.70 11.43
N SER A 143 13.36 -25.14 12.15
CA SER A 143 14.76 -24.79 11.89
C SER A 143 15.38 -25.61 10.75
N THR A 144 14.72 -26.69 10.31
CA THR A 144 15.24 -27.56 9.23
C THR A 144 15.17 -26.88 7.88
N MET A 145 14.34 -25.85 7.77
CA MET A 145 14.12 -25.05 6.56
C MET A 145 14.78 -23.66 6.61
N THR A 146 15.60 -23.39 7.64
CA THR A 146 16.40 -22.18 7.75
C THR A 146 17.83 -22.58 8.07
N GLY A 147 18.67 -22.67 7.04
CA GLY A 147 20.12 -22.74 7.27
C GLY A 147 20.58 -21.49 7.99
N SER A 148 21.41 -21.68 9.04
CA SER A 148 22.00 -20.60 9.83
C SER A 148 22.74 -19.62 8.92
N GLY A 149 22.12 -18.48 8.58
CA GLY A 149 22.77 -17.38 7.85
C GLY A 149 22.78 -17.43 6.32
N SER A 150 22.09 -18.38 5.67
CA SER A 150 21.98 -18.46 4.20
C SER A 150 20.53 -18.72 3.82
N SER A 151 19.95 -17.90 2.94
CA SER A 151 18.63 -18.19 2.34
C SER A 151 18.77 -19.42 1.46
N ILE A 152 18.11 -20.54 1.84
CA ILE A 152 18.01 -21.72 0.97
C ILE A 152 17.15 -21.30 -0.24
N PRO A 153 17.59 -21.52 -1.49
CA PRO A 153 16.76 -21.24 -2.65
C PRO A 153 15.43 -21.99 -2.57
N MET A 154 14.33 -21.35 -2.98
CA MET A 154 12.98 -21.94 -2.88
C MET A 154 12.87 -23.34 -3.53
N PRO A 155 13.49 -23.64 -4.69
CA PRO A 155 13.47 -25.01 -5.25
C PRO A 155 14.05 -26.07 -4.30
N ASP A 156 15.18 -25.75 -3.65
CA ASP A 156 15.83 -26.66 -2.70
C ASP A 156 15.02 -26.78 -1.39
N LEU A 157 14.33 -25.70 -1.02
CA LEU A 157 13.47 -25.63 0.15
C LEU A 157 12.24 -26.53 0.01
N LEU A 158 11.69 -26.67 -1.19
CA LEU A 158 10.44 -27.38 -1.45
C LEU A 158 10.60 -28.75 -2.12
N ALA A 159 11.81 -29.13 -2.55
CA ALA A 159 12.05 -30.41 -3.18
C ALA A 159 11.69 -31.59 -2.24
N GLY A 160 10.87 -32.55 -2.75
CA GLY A 160 10.40 -33.71 -1.99
C GLY A 160 9.43 -33.36 -0.84
N ARG A 161 8.82 -32.20 -0.85
CA ARG A 161 7.93 -31.69 0.21
C ARG A 161 6.47 -31.66 -0.21
N THR A 162 5.59 -31.66 0.79
CA THR A 162 4.15 -31.47 0.60
C THR A 162 3.75 -30.04 0.96
N VAL A 163 3.06 -29.35 0.03
CA VAL A 163 2.57 -27.98 0.19
C VAL A 163 1.05 -27.98 0.27
N ALA A 164 0.51 -27.50 1.40
CA ALA A 164 -0.93 -27.31 1.57
C ALA A 164 -1.41 -26.05 0.86
N VAL A 165 -2.56 -26.12 0.18
CA VAL A 165 -3.16 -25.02 -0.57
C VAL A 165 -4.69 -25.10 -0.50
N GLU A 166 -5.37 -23.99 -0.62
CA GLU A 166 -6.81 -23.98 -0.89
C GLU A 166 -7.07 -24.44 -2.32
N TRP A 167 -7.91 -25.45 -2.49
CA TRP A 167 -8.21 -26.05 -3.77
C TRP A 167 -8.89 -25.07 -4.73
N GLY A 168 -8.38 -24.97 -5.95
CA GLY A 168 -8.92 -24.11 -7.01
C GLY A 168 -8.62 -22.61 -6.84
N SER A 169 -7.87 -22.22 -5.79
CA SER A 169 -7.43 -20.84 -5.56
C SER A 169 -6.22 -20.46 -6.42
N GLN A 170 -5.78 -19.21 -6.32
CA GLN A 170 -4.50 -18.76 -6.89
C GLN A 170 -3.31 -19.49 -6.24
N ALA A 171 -3.40 -19.82 -4.94
CA ALA A 171 -2.38 -20.61 -4.25
C ALA A 171 -2.21 -22.01 -4.88
N ASP A 172 -3.31 -22.67 -5.22
CA ASP A 172 -3.28 -23.98 -5.91
C ASP A 172 -2.66 -23.85 -7.32
N MET A 173 -3.01 -22.79 -8.06
CA MET A 173 -2.39 -22.54 -9.37
C MET A 173 -0.88 -22.29 -9.25
N GLU A 174 -0.46 -21.54 -8.25
CA GLU A 174 0.96 -21.25 -8.01
C GLU A 174 1.71 -22.52 -7.58
N ALA A 175 1.15 -23.33 -6.67
CA ALA A 175 1.73 -24.61 -6.29
C ALA A 175 1.88 -25.55 -7.48
N ARG A 176 0.89 -25.63 -8.37
CA ARG A 176 0.97 -26.43 -9.62
C ARG A 176 2.04 -25.91 -10.57
N ARG A 177 2.24 -24.57 -10.64
CA ARG A 177 3.32 -23.98 -11.42
C ARG A 177 4.69 -24.37 -10.87
N LEU A 178 4.87 -24.31 -9.54
CA LEU A 178 6.09 -24.71 -8.86
C LEU A 178 6.38 -26.21 -9.04
N LYS A 179 5.36 -27.07 -9.00
CA LYS A 179 5.47 -28.52 -9.23
C LYS A 179 6.07 -28.89 -10.61
N GLN A 180 5.98 -27.96 -11.61
CA GLN A 180 6.59 -28.20 -12.92
C GLN A 180 8.12 -28.06 -12.92
N THR A 181 8.68 -27.37 -11.93
CA THR A 181 10.10 -27.01 -11.86
C THR A 181 10.81 -27.53 -10.63
N ILE A 182 10.08 -27.94 -9.59
CA ILE A 182 10.61 -28.45 -8.33
C ILE A 182 10.39 -29.96 -8.26
N ALA A 183 11.49 -30.72 -8.08
CA ALA A 183 11.45 -32.17 -8.07
C ALA A 183 10.63 -32.69 -6.87
N ASP A 184 9.78 -33.68 -7.15
CA ASP A 184 9.00 -34.44 -6.15
C ASP A 184 8.17 -33.53 -5.19
N LEU A 185 7.82 -32.30 -5.63
CA LEU A 185 6.90 -31.46 -4.90
C LEU A 185 5.48 -32.03 -4.99
N GLU A 186 4.85 -32.26 -3.84
CA GLU A 186 3.46 -32.67 -3.75
C GLU A 186 2.55 -31.57 -3.21
N THR A 187 1.27 -31.62 -3.58
CA THR A 187 0.26 -30.67 -3.08
C THR A 187 -0.77 -31.36 -2.23
N LEU A 188 -1.17 -30.75 -1.12
CA LEU A 188 -2.26 -31.16 -0.24
C LEU A 188 -3.41 -30.14 -0.35
N PRO A 189 -4.40 -30.37 -1.25
CA PRO A 189 -5.53 -29.47 -1.39
C PRO A 189 -6.43 -29.50 -0.16
N GLN A 190 -6.86 -28.31 0.27
CA GLN A 190 -7.78 -28.11 1.39
C GLN A 190 -8.99 -27.28 0.94
N PRO A 191 -10.13 -27.34 1.65
CA PRO A 191 -11.33 -26.56 1.29
C PRO A 191 -11.14 -25.04 1.38
N THR A 192 -10.31 -24.56 2.33
CA THR A 192 -10.06 -23.14 2.59
C THR A 192 -8.58 -22.88 2.87
N ALA A 193 -8.16 -21.61 2.73
CA ALA A 193 -6.81 -21.17 3.10
C ALA A 193 -6.52 -21.40 4.60
N GLN A 194 -7.52 -21.22 5.48
CA GLN A 194 -7.38 -21.46 6.91
C GLN A 194 -7.12 -22.95 7.22
N GLU A 195 -7.79 -23.87 6.52
CA GLU A 195 -7.56 -25.31 6.67
C GLU A 195 -6.20 -25.71 6.08
N ALA A 196 -5.73 -25.09 5.00
CA ALA A 196 -4.39 -25.32 4.47
C ALA A 196 -3.30 -24.89 5.48
N LEU A 197 -3.44 -23.73 6.11
CA LEU A 197 -2.56 -23.27 7.18
C LEU A 197 -2.67 -24.15 8.43
N GLY A 198 -3.87 -24.64 8.75
CA GLY A 198 -4.10 -25.62 9.82
C GLY A 198 -3.39 -26.95 9.57
N ALA A 199 -3.44 -27.48 8.35
CA ALA A 199 -2.72 -28.71 7.94
C ALA A 199 -1.19 -28.53 8.08
N LEU A 200 -0.65 -27.34 7.75
CA LEU A 200 0.75 -27.01 8.01
C LEU A 200 1.09 -27.10 9.51
N VAL A 201 0.27 -26.51 10.37
CA VAL A 201 0.49 -26.53 11.84
C VAL A 201 0.37 -27.94 12.40
N ALA A 202 -0.59 -28.74 11.92
CA ALA A 202 -0.79 -30.14 12.30
C ALA A 202 0.37 -31.06 11.89
N GLY A 203 1.18 -30.65 10.90
CA GLY A 203 2.27 -31.47 10.36
C GLY A 203 1.86 -32.39 9.21
N ASP A 204 0.65 -32.20 8.68
CA ASP A 204 0.16 -32.93 7.51
C ASP A 204 0.79 -32.41 6.19
N ALA A 205 1.35 -31.20 6.25
CA ALA A 205 2.16 -30.60 5.19
C ALA A 205 3.44 -29.98 5.74
N ASP A 206 4.45 -29.82 4.87
CA ASP A 206 5.75 -29.23 5.21
C ASP A 206 5.73 -27.70 5.05
N ALA A 207 4.92 -27.20 4.12
CA ALA A 207 4.73 -25.79 3.82
C ALA A 207 3.26 -25.52 3.45
N ALA A 208 2.89 -24.26 3.36
CA ALA A 208 1.62 -23.84 2.78
C ALA A 208 1.83 -22.66 1.83
N ILE A 209 0.95 -22.52 0.84
CA ILE A 209 0.81 -21.30 0.03
C ILE A 209 -0.60 -20.79 0.23
N ALA A 210 -0.71 -19.52 0.58
CA ALA A 210 -1.97 -18.81 0.71
C ALA A 210 -1.77 -17.31 0.39
N ASP A 211 -2.86 -16.57 0.22
CA ASP A 211 -2.78 -15.12 0.13
C ASP A 211 -2.30 -14.51 1.45
N ALA A 212 -1.62 -13.36 1.37
CA ALA A 212 -1.00 -12.73 2.53
C ALA A 212 -2.04 -12.32 3.59
N VAL A 213 -3.27 -11.95 3.20
CA VAL A 213 -4.35 -11.56 4.13
C VAL A 213 -4.74 -12.75 5.00
N SER A 214 -5.02 -13.90 4.37
CA SER A 214 -5.34 -15.15 5.07
C SER A 214 -4.22 -15.59 6.01
N VAL A 215 -2.95 -15.44 5.60
CA VAL A 215 -1.79 -15.78 6.43
C VAL A 215 -1.70 -14.87 7.65
N TYR A 216 -1.79 -13.55 7.50
CA TYR A 216 -1.73 -12.63 8.63
C TYR A 216 -2.90 -12.85 9.61
N GLN A 217 -4.12 -13.06 9.11
CA GLN A 217 -5.29 -13.41 9.93
C GLN A 217 -5.06 -14.70 10.73
N PHE A 218 -4.49 -15.72 10.07
CA PHE A 218 -4.16 -16.97 10.72
C PHE A 218 -3.09 -16.80 11.81
N MET A 219 -2.05 -16.03 11.53
CA MET A 219 -0.97 -15.73 12.49
C MET A 219 -1.51 -15.03 13.75
N SER A 220 -2.37 -14.04 13.57
CA SER A 220 -3.02 -13.32 14.68
C SER A 220 -3.88 -14.25 15.54
N ALA A 221 -4.70 -15.10 14.90
CA ALA A 221 -5.59 -16.01 15.60
C ALA A 221 -4.88 -17.19 16.29
N ASN A 222 -3.67 -17.56 15.81
CA ASN A 222 -2.96 -18.76 16.22
C ASN A 222 -1.59 -18.49 16.87
N ASN A 223 -1.43 -17.34 17.53
CA ASN A 223 -0.22 -16.98 18.29
C ASN A 223 1.09 -17.13 17.50
N GLY A 224 1.08 -16.82 16.20
CA GLY A 224 2.28 -16.86 15.39
C GLY A 224 2.88 -18.27 15.18
N GLN A 225 2.06 -19.31 15.11
CA GLN A 225 2.51 -20.69 14.87
C GLN A 225 3.12 -20.91 13.48
N VAL A 226 2.89 -19.99 12.57
CA VAL A 226 3.46 -20.00 11.23
C VAL A 226 4.22 -18.70 10.97
N ARG A 227 5.11 -18.71 9.98
CA ARG A 227 5.85 -17.54 9.53
C ARG A 227 5.84 -17.45 8.01
N LEU A 228 5.70 -16.26 7.49
CA LEU A 228 5.87 -15.94 6.10
C LEU A 228 7.36 -16.03 5.74
N VAL A 229 7.68 -16.66 4.61
CA VAL A 229 9.06 -16.89 4.15
C VAL A 229 9.37 -16.09 2.90
N GLU A 230 8.49 -16.14 1.92
CA GLU A 230 8.70 -15.55 0.61
C GLU A 230 7.37 -15.11 -0.01
N THR A 231 7.40 -13.99 -0.72
CA THR A 231 6.29 -13.55 -1.57
C THR A 231 6.45 -14.15 -2.96
N LEU A 232 5.44 -14.88 -3.41
CA LEU A 232 5.46 -15.62 -4.67
C LEU A 232 4.83 -14.83 -5.82
N THR A 233 3.81 -14.02 -5.51
CA THR A 233 3.13 -13.16 -6.49
C THR A 233 2.88 -11.79 -5.89
N ASP A 234 2.80 -10.77 -6.76
CA ASP A 234 2.51 -9.40 -6.35
C ASP A 234 1.05 -9.05 -6.61
N GLU A 235 0.37 -8.60 -5.55
CA GLU A 235 -0.93 -7.96 -5.60
C GLU A 235 -0.89 -6.70 -4.72
N PRO A 236 -0.25 -5.62 -5.21
CA PRO A 236 0.00 -4.43 -4.40
C PRO A 236 -1.29 -3.64 -4.18
N TYR A 237 -1.61 -3.36 -2.90
CA TYR A 237 -2.63 -2.40 -2.51
C TYR A 237 -2.02 -1.00 -2.40
N VAL A 238 -2.70 -0.03 -3.02
CA VAL A 238 -2.21 1.34 -3.24
C VAL A 238 -3.28 2.37 -2.88
N ILE A 239 -2.86 3.59 -2.62
CA ILE A 239 -3.74 4.74 -2.43
C ILE A 239 -3.91 5.43 -3.78
N ALA A 240 -5.14 5.72 -4.18
CA ALA A 240 -5.42 6.44 -5.41
C ALA A 240 -5.80 7.90 -5.15
N THR A 241 -5.27 8.80 -5.97
CA THR A 241 -5.63 10.23 -6.05
C THR A 241 -5.95 10.58 -7.49
N ARG A 242 -6.69 11.68 -7.73
CA ARG A 242 -6.93 12.16 -9.11
C ARG A 242 -5.63 12.54 -9.81
N ILE A 243 -5.55 12.29 -11.11
CA ILE A 243 -4.39 12.68 -11.96
C ILE A 243 -4.06 14.18 -11.88
N LYS A 244 -5.04 15.02 -11.57
CA LYS A 244 -4.89 16.48 -11.42
C LYS A 244 -4.45 16.90 -10.02
N SER A 245 -4.57 16.05 -9.00
CA SER A 245 -4.21 16.33 -7.60
C SER A 245 -2.75 15.96 -7.32
N ARG A 246 -1.82 16.40 -8.15
CA ARG A 246 -0.41 15.96 -8.11
C ARG A 246 0.30 16.27 -6.80
N ARG A 247 0.03 17.45 -6.23
CA ARG A 247 0.63 17.84 -4.94
C ARG A 247 0.10 17.01 -3.79
N LEU A 248 -1.20 16.67 -3.82
CA LEU A 248 -1.78 15.75 -2.85
C LEU A 248 -1.19 14.34 -3.01
N ALA A 249 -1.08 13.82 -4.24
CA ALA A 249 -0.47 12.53 -4.50
C ALA A 249 0.94 12.42 -3.93
N GLN A 250 1.79 13.42 -4.20
CA GLN A 250 3.14 13.48 -3.66
C GLN A 250 3.14 13.55 -2.12
N ALA A 251 2.29 14.38 -1.54
CA ALA A 251 2.20 14.54 -0.08
C ALA A 251 1.72 13.26 0.62
N VAL A 252 0.78 12.52 0.00
CA VAL A 252 0.32 11.19 0.47
C VAL A 252 1.46 10.18 0.41
N ASP A 253 2.21 10.16 -0.67
CA ASP A 253 3.32 9.23 -0.87
C ASP A 253 4.50 9.50 0.08
N ASP A 254 4.85 10.78 0.28
CA ASP A 254 5.84 11.22 1.27
C ASP A 254 5.40 10.86 2.70
N ALA A 255 4.10 11.05 3.01
CA ALA A 255 3.54 10.69 4.30
C ALA A 255 3.58 9.16 4.52
N LEU A 256 3.22 8.37 3.52
CA LEU A 256 3.28 6.90 3.57
C LEU A 256 4.73 6.41 3.78
N THR A 257 5.69 6.99 3.06
CA THR A 257 7.12 6.72 3.26
C THR A 257 7.54 7.01 4.70
N GLY A 258 7.15 8.17 5.23
CA GLY A 258 7.45 8.53 6.62
C GLY A 258 6.76 7.62 7.66
N LEU A 259 5.58 7.04 7.37
CA LEU A 259 4.93 6.05 8.25
C LEU A 259 5.71 4.73 8.24
N ARG A 260 6.25 4.33 7.08
CA ARG A 260 7.11 3.15 6.96
C ARG A 260 8.41 3.34 7.73
N ASP A 261 9.13 4.44 7.48
CA ASP A 261 10.43 4.73 8.11
C ASP A 261 10.34 4.85 9.64
N SER A 262 9.20 5.31 10.16
CA SER A 262 8.94 5.40 11.60
C SER A 262 8.47 4.09 12.25
N GLY A 263 8.27 3.01 11.47
CA GLY A 263 7.70 1.74 11.96
C GLY A 263 6.20 1.82 12.29
N THR A 264 5.54 2.94 11.98
CA THR A 264 4.09 3.09 12.25
C THR A 264 3.28 2.13 11.38
N LEU A 265 3.68 1.93 10.12
CA LEU A 265 2.99 1.00 9.22
C LEU A 265 3.07 -0.44 9.74
N ASP A 266 4.24 -0.86 10.25
CA ASP A 266 4.43 -2.20 10.86
C ASP A 266 3.59 -2.35 12.13
N ALA A 267 3.49 -1.30 12.95
CA ALA A 267 2.64 -1.31 14.14
C ALA A 267 1.14 -1.43 13.77
N LEU A 268 0.70 -0.81 12.68
CA LEU A 268 -0.67 -0.97 12.17
C LEU A 268 -0.92 -2.40 11.65
N LEU A 269 0.04 -2.98 10.93
CA LEU A 269 -0.02 -4.39 10.52
C LEU A 269 -0.16 -5.30 11.74
N ALA A 270 0.71 -5.17 12.73
CA ALA A 270 0.66 -5.99 13.95
C ALA A 270 -0.61 -5.78 14.79
N LYS A 271 -1.30 -4.66 14.63
CA LYS A 271 -2.58 -4.39 15.32
C LYS A 271 -3.75 -5.12 14.67
N TRP A 272 -3.78 -5.21 13.35
CA TRP A 272 -4.94 -5.67 12.59
C TRP A 272 -4.81 -7.08 12.03
N PHE A 273 -3.56 -7.55 11.92
CA PHE A 273 -3.18 -8.86 11.43
C PHE A 273 -2.26 -9.60 12.43
#